data_e208eafe9ca155b22584fc1190f6910d
#
_entry.id   e208eafe9ca155b22584fc1190f6910d
#
_cell.length_a   1.000
_cell.length_b   1.000
_cell.length_c   1.000
_cell.angle_alpha   90.00
_cell.angle_beta   90.00
_cell.angle_gamma   90.00
#
_symmetry.space_group_name_H-M   'P 1'
#
loop_
_entity.id
_entity.type
_entity.pdbx_description
1 polymer ?
#
loop_
_entity_poly.entity_id
_entity_poly.type
_entity_poly.pdbx_seq_one_letter_code
_entity_poly.pdbx_strand_id
1 'polypeptide(L)'
;MIILDGKKTSNEIKEEIKITVNSMKASGERPPHLAAILVGNDGASLTYVGSKVRSCEYVGFDSTLIRLESNISEVELLRHIRDLNQDDNLDGYIVQLPLPNHINEEKILLAIDPKKDVDGFHPANFGKMALELNAFIPATPFGILQLLERYKVPTSGKHCVVVGRSHIVGRPISILMSQKGPAGNATVTVAHSRTENLDMLTRSADIVIMALGIPEYLTADMVKEGVVIIDVGITRVPDKKHPKGYVIKGDVDYEEVSKKAKFITPVPGGVGPMTIAMLLQNTLLARQWN
;
A
#
# COMPACT_ATOMS: atom_id res chain seq x y z
N MET A 1 4.97 -15.08 -19.81
CA MET A 1 4.55 -14.04 -18.84
C MET A 1 3.80 -14.67 -17.68
N ILE A 2 4.08 -14.23 -16.45
CA ILE A 2 3.37 -14.63 -15.23
C ILE A 2 2.66 -13.39 -14.67
N ILE A 3 1.36 -13.51 -14.42
CA ILE A 3 0.58 -12.43 -13.79
C ILE A 3 0.81 -12.50 -12.26
N LEU A 4 1.25 -11.39 -11.69
CA LEU A 4 1.33 -11.20 -10.24
C LEU A 4 -0.06 -10.83 -9.72
N ASP A 5 -0.91 -11.84 -9.51
CA ASP A 5 -2.32 -11.68 -9.11
C ASP A 5 -2.42 -11.29 -7.62
N GLY A 6 -2.50 -9.98 -7.39
CA GLY A 6 -2.63 -9.44 -6.04
C GLY A 6 -3.99 -9.71 -5.41
N LYS A 7 -5.05 -9.87 -6.21
CA LYS A 7 -6.37 -10.22 -5.68
C LYS A 7 -6.35 -11.63 -5.08
N LYS A 8 -5.79 -12.60 -5.80
CA LYS A 8 -5.61 -13.97 -5.31
C LYS A 8 -4.75 -13.98 -4.06
N THR A 9 -3.56 -13.37 -4.14
CA THR A 9 -2.59 -13.34 -3.03
C THR A 9 -3.15 -12.64 -1.80
N SER A 10 -3.87 -11.53 -1.95
CA SER A 10 -4.50 -10.82 -0.82
C SER A 10 -5.57 -11.68 -0.14
N ASN A 11 -6.30 -12.50 -0.90
CA ASN A 11 -7.29 -13.42 -0.33
C ASN A 11 -6.62 -14.56 0.45
N GLU A 12 -5.53 -15.12 -0.06
CA GLU A 12 -4.73 -16.12 0.65
C GLU A 12 -4.22 -15.55 2.00
N ILE A 13 -3.65 -14.34 2.01
CA ILE A 13 -3.20 -13.68 3.24
C ILE A 13 -4.35 -13.42 4.21
N LYS A 14 -5.51 -13.00 3.72
CA LYS A 14 -6.70 -12.80 4.57
C LYS A 14 -7.17 -14.11 5.21
N GLU A 15 -7.11 -15.24 4.51
CA GLU A 15 -7.40 -16.55 5.09
C GLU A 15 -6.38 -16.93 6.18
N GLU A 16 -5.08 -16.69 5.96
CA GLU A 16 -4.03 -16.91 6.96
C GLU A 16 -4.30 -16.07 8.23
N ILE A 17 -4.64 -14.78 8.06
CA ILE A 17 -5.02 -13.89 9.17
C ILE A 17 -6.26 -14.42 9.90
N LYS A 18 -7.29 -14.81 9.16
CA LYS A 18 -8.55 -15.34 9.72
C LYS A 18 -8.32 -16.58 10.57
N ILE A 19 -7.47 -17.51 10.12
CA ILE A 19 -7.11 -18.69 10.89
C ILE A 19 -6.46 -18.28 12.22
N THR A 20 -5.52 -17.32 12.19
CA THR A 20 -4.84 -16.80 13.39
C THR A 20 -5.85 -16.17 14.35
N VAL A 21 -6.75 -15.31 13.84
CA VAL A 21 -7.79 -14.65 14.66
C VAL A 21 -8.75 -15.63 15.30
N ASN A 22 -9.17 -16.66 14.55
CA ASN A 22 -10.02 -17.72 15.09
C ASN A 22 -9.31 -18.49 16.22
N SER A 23 -8.01 -18.75 16.10
CA SER A 23 -7.22 -19.36 17.18
C SER A 23 -7.15 -18.47 18.41
N MET A 24 -6.93 -17.14 18.24
CA MET A 24 -6.94 -16.17 19.35
C MET A 24 -8.30 -16.17 20.07
N LYS A 25 -9.40 -16.11 19.32
CA LYS A 25 -10.75 -16.17 19.91
C LYS A 25 -11.02 -17.48 20.66
N ALA A 26 -10.56 -18.60 20.13
CA ALA A 26 -10.71 -19.91 20.77
C ALA A 26 -9.91 -20.03 22.09
N SER A 27 -8.79 -19.30 22.22
CA SER A 27 -8.02 -19.19 23.46
C SER A 27 -8.54 -18.12 24.45
N GLY A 28 -9.64 -17.45 24.10
CA GLY A 28 -10.25 -16.42 24.96
C GLY A 28 -9.63 -15.03 24.83
N GLU A 29 -8.78 -14.83 23.83
CA GLU A 29 -8.20 -13.53 23.54
C GLU A 29 -9.16 -12.66 22.72
N ARG A 30 -9.15 -11.34 22.95
CA ARG A 30 -9.88 -10.43 22.06
C ARG A 30 -9.28 -10.39 20.65
N PRO A 31 -10.09 -10.23 19.60
CA PRO A 31 -9.57 -10.04 18.26
C PRO A 31 -8.83 -8.70 18.12
N PRO A 32 -7.99 -8.55 17.08
CA PRO A 32 -7.44 -7.26 16.70
C PRO A 32 -8.54 -6.24 16.40
N HIS A 33 -8.30 -4.97 16.73
CA HIS A 33 -9.24 -3.87 16.51
C HIS A 33 -8.60 -2.78 15.65
N LEU A 34 -9.20 -2.50 14.50
CA LEU A 34 -8.78 -1.45 13.56
C LEU A 34 -9.81 -0.33 13.54
N ALA A 35 -9.39 0.91 13.77
CA ALA A 35 -10.23 2.06 13.51
C ALA A 35 -9.82 2.79 12.21
N ALA A 36 -10.78 3.48 11.61
CA ALA A 36 -10.54 4.35 10.46
C ALA A 36 -11.25 5.69 10.67
N ILE A 37 -10.53 6.79 10.52
CA ILE A 37 -11.11 8.14 10.44
C ILE A 37 -11.27 8.50 8.96
N LEU A 38 -12.47 8.90 8.58
CA LEU A 38 -12.80 9.44 7.27
C LEU A 38 -13.34 10.86 7.43
N VAL A 39 -12.68 11.83 6.80
CA VAL A 39 -13.11 13.23 6.81
C VAL A 39 -13.71 13.58 5.44
N GLY A 40 -14.97 14.02 5.47
CA GLY A 40 -15.73 14.34 4.26
C GLY A 40 -16.27 13.13 3.50
N ASN A 41 -16.70 13.35 2.26
CA ASN A 41 -17.46 12.40 1.45
C ASN A 41 -16.83 12.13 0.07
N ASP A 42 -15.48 12.13 -0.03
CA ASP A 42 -14.83 11.77 -1.29
C ASP A 42 -15.18 10.33 -1.69
N GLY A 43 -15.70 10.14 -2.90
CA GLY A 43 -16.21 8.84 -3.36
C GLY A 43 -15.14 7.75 -3.49
N ALA A 44 -13.88 8.12 -3.72
CA ALA A 44 -12.77 7.17 -3.75
C ALA A 44 -12.44 6.70 -2.33
N SER A 45 -12.34 7.64 -1.39
CA SER A 45 -12.09 7.39 0.03
C SER A 45 -13.19 6.52 0.66
N LEU A 46 -14.47 6.83 0.37
CA LEU A 46 -15.62 6.02 0.80
C LEU A 46 -15.53 4.56 0.32
N THR A 47 -15.19 4.36 -0.95
CA THR A 47 -15.05 3.02 -1.55
C THR A 47 -13.91 2.25 -0.87
N TYR A 48 -12.79 2.92 -0.60
CA TYR A 48 -11.60 2.33 -0.03
C TYR A 48 -11.82 1.94 1.44
N VAL A 49 -12.37 2.86 2.24
CA VAL A 49 -12.72 2.60 3.64
C VAL A 49 -13.76 1.49 3.76
N GLY A 50 -14.80 1.50 2.92
CA GLY A 50 -15.79 0.42 2.87
C GLY A 50 -15.17 -0.95 2.58
N SER A 51 -14.12 -1.01 1.76
CA SER A 51 -13.39 -2.26 1.49
C SER A 51 -12.54 -2.69 2.69
N LYS A 52 -11.95 -1.75 3.44
CA LYS A 52 -11.20 -2.02 4.68
C LYS A 52 -12.13 -2.61 5.76
N VAL A 53 -13.29 -1.98 6.00
CA VAL A 53 -14.30 -2.47 6.98
C VAL A 53 -14.76 -3.89 6.64
N ARG A 54 -15.17 -4.15 5.39
CA ARG A 54 -15.55 -5.51 4.96
C ARG A 54 -14.42 -6.52 5.11
N SER A 55 -13.18 -6.09 4.93
CA SER A 55 -12.03 -6.99 5.09
C SER A 55 -11.74 -7.28 6.56
N CYS A 56 -11.95 -6.32 7.48
CA CYS A 56 -11.91 -6.55 8.93
C CYS A 56 -12.97 -7.57 9.35
N GLU A 57 -14.22 -7.39 8.93
CA GLU A 57 -15.32 -8.32 9.18
C GLU A 57 -14.99 -9.74 8.69
N TYR A 58 -14.45 -9.84 7.46
CA TYR A 58 -14.09 -11.12 6.85
C TYR A 58 -13.04 -11.90 7.65
N VAL A 59 -12.01 -11.22 8.15
CA VAL A 59 -10.93 -11.87 8.94
C VAL A 59 -11.28 -11.99 10.43
N GLY A 60 -12.42 -11.44 10.86
CA GLY A 60 -12.91 -11.52 12.24
C GLY A 60 -12.32 -10.48 13.19
N PHE A 61 -11.79 -9.37 12.68
CA PHE A 61 -11.37 -8.20 13.44
C PHE A 61 -12.57 -7.40 13.93
N ASP A 62 -12.41 -6.72 15.06
CA ASP A 62 -13.26 -5.59 15.41
C ASP A 62 -12.87 -4.39 14.55
N SER A 63 -13.86 -3.57 14.18
CA SER A 63 -13.60 -2.38 13.37
C SER A 63 -14.49 -1.20 13.79
N THR A 64 -13.90 -0.02 13.85
CA THR A 64 -14.59 1.24 14.14
C THR A 64 -14.39 2.22 12.99
N LEU A 65 -15.50 2.75 12.45
CA LEU A 65 -15.46 3.81 11.44
C LEU A 65 -15.95 5.12 12.04
N ILE A 66 -15.05 6.10 12.13
CA ILE A 66 -15.33 7.46 12.57
C ILE A 66 -15.48 8.32 11.32
N ARG A 67 -16.73 8.77 11.07
CA ARG A 67 -17.03 9.69 9.97
C ARG A 67 -17.13 11.10 10.50
N LEU A 68 -16.36 12.00 9.92
CA LEU A 68 -16.29 13.40 10.29
C LEU A 68 -16.67 14.26 9.09
N GLU A 69 -17.33 15.36 9.36
CA GLU A 69 -17.75 16.30 8.31
C GLU A 69 -16.53 16.96 7.65
N SER A 70 -16.67 17.33 6.37
CA SER A 70 -15.58 17.94 5.59
C SER A 70 -15.11 19.29 6.15
N ASN A 71 -15.90 19.97 6.96
CA ASN A 71 -15.61 21.24 7.61
C ASN A 71 -15.09 21.11 9.05
N ILE A 72 -14.82 19.89 9.53
CA ILE A 72 -14.25 19.69 10.86
C ILE A 72 -12.96 20.49 11.02
N SER A 73 -12.74 21.08 12.18
CA SER A 73 -11.51 21.80 12.47
C SER A 73 -10.33 20.83 12.70
N GLU A 74 -9.11 21.28 12.39
CA GLU A 74 -7.89 20.52 12.69
C GLU A 74 -7.78 20.20 14.20
N VAL A 75 -8.22 21.11 15.06
CA VAL A 75 -8.19 20.93 16.52
C VAL A 75 -9.09 19.79 16.96
N GLU A 76 -10.30 19.70 16.39
CA GLU A 76 -11.24 18.61 16.68
C GLU A 76 -10.72 17.28 16.15
N LEU A 77 -10.16 17.24 14.94
CA LEU A 77 -9.56 16.03 14.39
C LEU A 77 -8.40 15.55 15.28
N LEU A 78 -7.54 16.46 15.74
CA LEU A 78 -6.46 16.14 16.70
C LEU A 78 -6.99 15.63 18.04
N ARG A 79 -8.20 16.06 18.49
CA ARG A 79 -8.84 15.50 19.67
C ARG A 79 -9.21 14.03 19.45
N HIS A 80 -9.88 13.70 18.34
CA HIS A 80 -10.17 12.30 17.98
C HIS A 80 -8.92 11.43 17.93
N ILE A 81 -7.82 11.96 17.38
CA ILE A 81 -6.54 11.24 17.34
C ILE A 81 -6.02 10.97 18.76
N ARG A 82 -6.07 11.97 19.65
CA ARG A 82 -5.66 11.76 21.06
C ARG A 82 -6.51 10.71 21.76
N ASP A 83 -7.82 10.72 21.54
CA ASP A 83 -8.74 9.75 22.13
C ASP A 83 -8.40 8.33 21.65
N LEU A 84 -8.14 8.14 20.35
CA LEU A 84 -7.73 6.86 19.79
C LEU A 84 -6.32 6.40 20.26
N ASN A 85 -5.39 7.35 20.46
CA ASN A 85 -4.08 7.03 21.02
C ASN A 85 -4.17 6.46 22.45
N GLN A 86 -5.18 6.89 23.23
CA GLN A 86 -5.38 6.49 24.62
C GLN A 86 -6.29 5.27 24.79
N ASP A 87 -6.91 4.76 23.72
CA ASP A 87 -7.81 3.61 23.79
C ASP A 87 -7.01 2.29 23.78
N ASP A 88 -6.86 1.66 24.94
CA ASP A 88 -6.12 0.38 25.09
C ASP A 88 -6.80 -0.80 24.38
N ASN A 89 -8.08 -0.67 24.00
CA ASN A 89 -8.77 -1.70 23.22
C ASN A 89 -8.56 -1.57 21.71
N LEU A 90 -7.86 -0.52 21.26
CA LEU A 90 -7.57 -0.26 19.86
C LEU A 90 -6.12 -0.60 19.55
N ASP A 91 -5.90 -1.53 18.61
CA ASP A 91 -4.55 -1.96 18.23
C ASP A 91 -3.92 -1.06 17.18
N GLY A 92 -4.73 -0.50 16.28
CA GLY A 92 -4.24 0.44 15.29
C GLY A 92 -5.36 1.22 14.62
N TYR A 93 -5.00 2.33 14.00
CA TYR A 93 -5.95 3.11 13.23
C TYR A 93 -5.28 3.83 12.06
N ILE A 94 -6.12 4.27 11.16
CA ILE A 94 -5.71 5.05 10.00
C ILE A 94 -6.52 6.35 9.93
N VAL A 95 -5.91 7.38 9.39
CA VAL A 95 -6.59 8.57 8.91
C VAL A 95 -6.59 8.54 7.39
N GLN A 96 -7.77 8.35 6.80
CA GLN A 96 -7.89 8.18 5.35
C GLN A 96 -7.51 9.46 4.62
N LEU A 97 -6.49 9.39 3.79
CA LEU A 97 -6.06 10.49 2.92
C LEU A 97 -6.82 10.46 1.56
N PRO A 98 -6.92 11.60 0.87
CA PRO A 98 -6.47 12.93 1.27
C PRO A 98 -7.39 13.59 2.31
N LEU A 99 -6.85 14.53 3.09
CA LEU A 99 -7.62 15.39 3.98
C LEU A 99 -8.06 16.68 3.26
N PRO A 100 -9.10 17.38 3.78
CA PRO A 100 -9.46 18.71 3.28
C PRO A 100 -8.29 19.70 3.38
N ASN A 101 -8.17 20.62 2.42
CA ASN A 101 -7.04 21.55 2.27
C ASN A 101 -6.76 22.47 3.49
N HIS A 102 -7.74 22.66 4.39
CA HIS A 102 -7.57 23.47 5.61
C HIS A 102 -6.94 22.70 6.76
N ILE A 103 -6.72 21.40 6.62
CA ILE A 103 -6.09 20.53 7.61
C ILE A 103 -4.67 20.20 7.15
N ASN A 104 -3.69 20.36 8.03
CA ASN A 104 -2.31 20.00 7.76
C ASN A 104 -2.11 18.50 7.94
N GLU A 105 -1.99 17.76 6.83
CA GLU A 105 -1.79 16.30 6.83
C GLU A 105 -0.56 15.87 7.63
N GLU A 106 0.56 16.58 7.52
CA GLU A 106 1.79 16.26 8.24
C GLU A 106 1.58 16.33 9.75
N LYS A 107 0.92 17.38 10.22
CA LYS A 107 0.60 17.54 11.65
C LYS A 107 -0.33 16.43 12.17
N ILE A 108 -1.27 15.99 11.34
CA ILE A 108 -2.18 14.88 11.66
C ILE A 108 -1.40 13.57 11.76
N LEU A 109 -0.57 13.26 10.76
CA LEU A 109 0.23 12.03 10.75
C LEU A 109 1.20 11.97 11.93
N LEU A 110 1.84 13.10 12.28
CA LEU A 110 2.74 13.18 13.44
C LEU A 110 2.04 13.06 14.80
N ALA A 111 0.74 13.29 14.85
CA ALA A 111 -0.04 13.15 16.10
C ALA A 111 -0.46 11.69 16.37
N ILE A 112 -0.37 10.79 15.40
CA ILE A 112 -0.66 9.37 15.55
C ILE A 112 0.42 8.72 16.43
N ASP A 113 0.02 7.91 17.42
CA ASP A 113 1.01 7.12 18.17
C ASP A 113 1.68 6.11 17.21
N PRO A 114 3.03 6.12 17.09
CA PRO A 114 3.75 5.16 16.24
C PRO A 114 3.40 3.70 16.50
N LYS A 115 2.96 3.35 17.71
CA LYS A 115 2.52 1.99 18.06
C LYS A 115 1.16 1.63 17.47
N LYS A 116 0.37 2.62 17.05
CA LYS A 116 -0.96 2.44 16.45
C LYS A 116 -1.02 2.86 14.98
N ASP A 117 0.11 3.33 14.41
CA ASP A 117 0.26 3.74 13.01
C ASP A 117 0.40 2.51 12.10
N VAL A 118 -0.69 1.77 11.92
CA VAL A 118 -0.69 0.53 11.11
C VAL A 118 -0.63 0.78 9.60
N ASP A 119 -0.78 2.02 9.13
CA ASP A 119 -0.44 2.41 7.75
C ASP A 119 1.08 2.54 7.53
N GLY A 120 1.88 2.71 8.62
CA GLY A 120 3.34 2.81 8.58
C GLY A 120 3.85 4.15 8.04
N PHE A 121 3.08 5.24 8.17
CA PHE A 121 3.44 6.56 7.62
C PHE A 121 4.17 7.45 8.61
N HIS A 122 4.11 7.13 9.91
CA HIS A 122 4.77 7.91 10.93
C HIS A 122 6.30 7.87 10.76
N PRO A 123 7.02 9.00 10.87
CA PRO A 123 8.48 9.05 10.69
C PRO A 123 9.26 8.08 11.58
N ALA A 124 8.77 7.80 12.79
CA ALA A 124 9.39 6.82 13.68
C ALA A 124 9.35 5.39 13.08
N ASN A 125 8.22 4.97 12.49
CA ASN A 125 8.11 3.68 11.81
C ASN A 125 8.94 3.66 10.53
N PHE A 126 8.91 4.75 9.76
CA PHE A 126 9.73 4.88 8.56
C PHE A 126 11.24 4.79 8.87
N GLY A 127 11.70 5.48 9.92
CA GLY A 127 13.09 5.42 10.36
C GLY A 127 13.50 4.03 10.85
N LYS A 128 12.66 3.38 11.66
CA LYS A 128 12.88 2.00 12.10
C LYS A 128 12.93 1.02 10.92
N MET A 129 11.98 1.12 9.98
CA MET A 129 11.98 0.33 8.75
C MET A 129 13.27 0.52 7.96
N ALA A 130 13.74 1.76 7.79
CA ALA A 130 14.97 2.06 7.06
C ALA A 130 16.23 1.48 7.73
N LEU A 131 16.18 1.26 9.05
CA LEU A 131 17.25 0.66 9.86
C LEU A 131 17.06 -0.85 10.09
N GLU A 132 16.12 -1.48 9.41
CA GLU A 132 15.79 -2.91 9.58
C GLU A 132 15.37 -3.29 11.02
N LEU A 133 14.80 -2.33 11.77
CA LEU A 133 14.23 -2.53 13.08
C LEU A 133 12.74 -2.87 13.00
N ASN A 134 12.18 -3.45 14.07
CA ASN A 134 10.75 -3.74 14.15
C ASN A 134 9.91 -2.47 13.98
N ALA A 135 9.11 -2.42 12.92
CA ALA A 135 8.25 -1.30 12.56
C ALA A 135 7.04 -1.77 11.75
N PHE A 136 6.00 -0.97 11.70
CA PHE A 136 4.98 -1.12 10.68
C PHE A 136 5.53 -0.62 9.35
N ILE A 137 5.50 -1.52 8.36
CA ILE A 137 5.92 -1.21 7.00
C ILE A 137 4.73 -0.56 6.27
N PRO A 138 4.93 0.54 5.51
CA PRO A 138 3.87 1.12 4.70
C PRO A 138 3.15 0.06 3.86
N ALA A 139 1.81 0.00 3.97
CA ALA A 139 1.03 -1.14 3.51
C ALA A 139 1.21 -1.45 2.01
N THR A 140 1.29 -0.43 1.14
CA THR A 140 1.49 -0.66 -0.31
C THR A 140 2.87 -1.23 -0.64
N PRO A 141 3.99 -0.66 -0.18
CA PRO A 141 5.32 -1.26 -0.30
C PRO A 141 5.41 -2.68 0.27
N PHE A 142 4.81 -2.91 1.44
CA PHE A 142 4.76 -4.24 2.03
C PHE A 142 4.04 -5.24 1.13
N GLY A 143 2.91 -4.83 0.51
CA GLY A 143 2.18 -5.65 -0.44
C GLY A 143 3.00 -5.99 -1.69
N ILE A 144 3.85 -5.07 -2.17
CA ILE A 144 4.77 -5.32 -3.28
C ILE A 144 5.79 -6.40 -2.90
N LEU A 145 6.41 -6.30 -1.72
CA LEU A 145 7.36 -7.31 -1.24
C LEU A 145 6.68 -8.68 -1.13
N GLN A 146 5.48 -8.75 -0.57
CA GLN A 146 4.73 -10.01 -0.44
C GLN A 146 4.39 -10.64 -1.81
N LEU A 147 4.07 -9.83 -2.83
CA LEU A 147 3.89 -10.33 -4.18
C LEU A 147 5.20 -10.92 -4.74
N LEU A 148 6.29 -10.17 -4.65
CA LEU A 148 7.59 -10.62 -5.16
C LEU A 148 8.04 -11.92 -4.48
N GLU A 149 7.88 -12.03 -3.16
CA GLU A 149 8.26 -13.19 -2.37
C GLU A 149 7.41 -14.42 -2.70
N ARG A 150 6.08 -14.30 -2.67
CA ARG A 150 5.15 -15.42 -2.89
C ARG A 150 5.22 -15.96 -4.32
N TYR A 151 5.48 -15.10 -5.30
CA TYR A 151 5.73 -15.51 -6.69
C TYR A 151 7.19 -15.90 -6.95
N LYS A 152 8.05 -15.89 -5.92
CA LYS A 152 9.49 -16.24 -6.01
C LYS A 152 10.20 -15.45 -7.12
N VAL A 153 9.86 -14.16 -7.23
CA VAL A 153 10.52 -13.28 -8.22
C VAL A 153 11.97 -13.05 -7.79
N PRO A 154 12.96 -13.33 -8.64
CA PRO A 154 14.35 -13.12 -8.28
C PRO A 154 14.66 -11.61 -8.22
N THR A 155 15.05 -11.14 -7.02
CA THR A 155 15.38 -9.72 -6.76
C THR A 155 16.85 -9.52 -6.43
N SER A 156 17.49 -10.52 -5.84
CA SER A 156 18.89 -10.44 -5.40
C SER A 156 19.84 -10.22 -6.58
N GLY A 157 20.67 -9.17 -6.48
CA GLY A 157 21.62 -8.76 -7.52
C GLY A 157 20.96 -8.14 -8.77
N LYS A 158 19.64 -7.86 -8.73
CA LYS A 158 18.91 -7.26 -9.85
C LYS A 158 18.92 -5.74 -9.79
N HIS A 159 18.88 -5.09 -10.95
CA HIS A 159 18.70 -3.66 -11.06
C HIS A 159 17.19 -3.35 -11.00
N CYS A 160 16.76 -2.65 -9.95
CA CYS A 160 15.39 -2.19 -9.74
C CYS A 160 15.31 -0.69 -9.97
N VAL A 161 14.45 -0.25 -10.89
CA VAL A 161 14.14 1.17 -11.09
C VAL A 161 12.76 1.45 -10.50
N VAL A 162 12.73 2.33 -9.49
CA VAL A 162 11.50 2.83 -8.86
C VAL A 162 11.19 4.19 -9.46
N VAL A 163 10.09 4.28 -10.21
CA VAL A 163 9.64 5.52 -10.85
C VAL A 163 8.57 6.18 -9.99
N GLY A 164 9.00 7.15 -9.22
CA GLY A 164 8.22 7.84 -8.19
C GLY A 164 8.99 7.95 -6.87
N ARG A 165 8.75 9.02 -6.12
CA ARG A 165 9.45 9.29 -4.84
C ARG A 165 8.53 9.78 -3.73
N SER A 166 7.26 9.36 -3.77
CA SER A 166 6.30 9.68 -2.70
C SER A 166 6.75 9.07 -1.37
N HIS A 167 6.34 9.69 -0.26
CA HIS A 167 6.64 9.19 1.08
C HIS A 167 5.91 7.89 1.40
N ILE A 168 4.79 7.63 0.72
CA ILE A 168 3.92 6.48 0.99
C ILE A 168 4.25 5.25 0.13
N VAL A 169 4.90 5.41 -1.03
CA VAL A 169 5.25 4.28 -1.94
C VAL A 169 6.70 4.35 -2.40
N GLY A 170 7.08 5.36 -3.19
CA GLY A 170 8.36 5.37 -3.91
C GLY A 170 9.58 5.29 -2.99
N ARG A 171 9.63 6.14 -1.95
CA ARG A 171 10.74 6.12 -0.98
C ARG A 171 10.78 4.82 -0.17
N PRO A 172 9.69 4.38 0.49
CA PRO A 172 9.77 3.15 1.28
C PRO A 172 10.10 1.92 0.43
N ILE A 173 9.52 1.75 -0.76
CA ILE A 173 9.84 0.57 -1.59
C ILE A 173 11.28 0.59 -2.07
N SER A 174 11.87 1.76 -2.35
CA SER A 174 13.28 1.84 -2.77
C SER A 174 14.24 1.40 -1.66
N ILE A 175 13.92 1.72 -0.42
CA ILE A 175 14.68 1.27 0.75
C ILE A 175 14.51 -0.24 0.91
N LEU A 176 13.28 -0.73 0.97
CA LEU A 176 12.95 -2.14 1.20
C LEU A 176 13.55 -3.06 0.13
N MET A 177 13.53 -2.68 -1.14
CA MET A 177 14.15 -3.45 -2.22
C MET A 177 15.68 -3.53 -2.11
N SER A 178 16.33 -2.57 -1.45
CA SER A 178 17.78 -2.56 -1.23
C SER A 178 18.21 -3.31 0.03
N GLN A 179 17.30 -3.55 0.98
CA GLN A 179 17.57 -4.26 2.23
C GLN A 179 17.86 -5.74 2.00
N LYS A 180 18.46 -6.40 2.99
CA LYS A 180 18.62 -7.86 3.01
C LYS A 180 17.26 -8.53 3.18
N GLY A 181 16.99 -9.56 2.40
CA GLY A 181 15.73 -10.30 2.53
C GLY A 181 15.33 -11.06 1.27
N PRO A 182 14.25 -11.86 1.34
CA PRO A 182 13.79 -12.70 0.23
C PRO A 182 13.38 -11.91 -1.01
N ALA A 183 12.74 -10.75 -0.82
CA ALA A 183 12.33 -9.84 -1.89
C ALA A 183 13.22 -8.58 -1.98
N GLY A 184 14.39 -8.60 -1.35
CA GLY A 184 15.36 -7.50 -1.31
C GLY A 184 16.63 -7.79 -2.09
N ASN A 185 17.75 -7.24 -1.61
CA ASN A 185 19.09 -7.36 -2.18
C ASN A 185 19.21 -6.84 -3.62
N ALA A 186 18.36 -5.93 -4.05
CA ALA A 186 18.42 -5.29 -5.35
C ALA A 186 19.33 -4.06 -5.33
N THR A 187 19.93 -3.71 -6.46
CA THR A 187 20.50 -2.38 -6.69
C THR A 187 19.39 -1.45 -7.14
N VAL A 188 19.09 -0.39 -6.39
CA VAL A 188 17.91 0.43 -6.62
C VAL A 188 18.28 1.81 -7.16
N THR A 189 17.65 2.18 -8.28
CA THR A 189 17.67 3.54 -8.82
C THR A 189 16.29 4.17 -8.61
N VAL A 190 16.23 5.38 -7.99
CA VAL A 190 14.99 6.14 -7.85
C VAL A 190 14.91 7.21 -8.92
N ALA A 191 13.89 7.12 -9.77
CA ALA A 191 13.59 8.08 -10.82
C ALA A 191 12.35 8.93 -10.47
N HIS A 192 12.28 10.13 -11.01
CA HIS A 192 11.23 11.11 -10.70
C HIS A 192 11.04 12.12 -11.84
N SER A 193 10.12 13.05 -11.71
CA SER A 193 9.77 14.05 -12.75
C SER A 193 10.91 14.97 -13.21
N ARG A 194 12.08 14.92 -12.56
CA ARG A 194 13.29 15.67 -12.97
C ARG A 194 14.40 14.76 -13.46
N THR A 195 14.12 13.46 -13.59
CA THR A 195 15.09 12.48 -14.10
C THR A 195 15.18 12.63 -15.61
N GLU A 196 16.39 12.83 -16.11
CA GLU A 196 16.68 12.83 -17.54
C GLU A 196 16.82 11.40 -18.06
N ASN A 197 16.46 11.17 -19.32
CA ASN A 197 16.60 9.88 -20.00
C ASN A 197 15.98 8.69 -19.24
N LEU A 198 14.75 8.89 -18.72
CA LEU A 198 14.04 7.88 -17.94
C LEU A 198 13.89 6.55 -18.69
N ASP A 199 13.66 6.61 -20.01
CA ASP A 199 13.54 5.46 -20.92
C ASP A 199 14.83 4.61 -20.94
N MET A 200 15.99 5.22 -20.86
CA MET A 200 17.27 4.50 -20.77
C MET A 200 17.39 3.75 -19.44
N LEU A 201 16.96 4.37 -18.33
CA LEU A 201 17.00 3.75 -17.02
C LEU A 201 16.05 2.55 -16.95
N THR A 202 14.79 2.74 -17.35
CA THR A 202 13.77 1.68 -17.30
C THR A 202 14.11 0.54 -18.26
N ARG A 203 14.69 0.82 -19.44
CA ARG A 203 15.15 -0.20 -20.40
C ARG A 203 16.32 -1.03 -19.86
N SER A 204 17.17 -0.46 -19.02
CA SER A 204 18.27 -1.20 -18.38
C SER A 204 17.83 -2.06 -17.19
N ALA A 205 16.65 -1.78 -16.61
CA ALA A 205 16.18 -2.38 -15.38
C ALA A 205 15.73 -3.84 -15.55
N ASP A 206 16.01 -4.68 -14.56
CA ASP A 206 15.43 -6.02 -14.43
C ASP A 206 14.04 -5.97 -13.80
N ILE A 207 13.82 -4.98 -12.93
CA ILE A 207 12.56 -4.75 -12.21
C ILE A 207 12.21 -3.27 -12.35
N VAL A 208 10.98 -2.96 -12.77
CA VAL A 208 10.45 -1.59 -12.82
C VAL A 208 9.24 -1.50 -11.92
N ILE A 209 9.26 -0.56 -10.98
CA ILE A 209 8.13 -0.26 -10.09
C ILE A 209 7.60 1.12 -10.47
N MET A 210 6.39 1.17 -11.02
CA MET A 210 5.74 2.40 -11.47
C MET A 210 4.81 2.94 -10.38
N ALA A 211 5.06 4.17 -9.91
CA ALA A 211 4.30 4.84 -8.86
C ALA A 211 4.17 6.34 -9.12
N LEU A 212 3.68 6.70 -10.32
CA LEU A 212 3.51 8.08 -10.79
C LEU A 212 2.08 8.59 -10.67
N GLY A 213 1.07 7.72 -10.85
CA GLY A 213 -0.32 8.10 -11.02
C GLY A 213 -0.61 8.74 -12.39
N ILE A 214 0.15 8.38 -13.43
CA ILE A 214 -0.02 8.84 -14.82
C ILE A 214 -0.38 7.64 -15.68
N PRO A 215 -1.61 7.56 -16.19
CA PRO A 215 -2.06 6.38 -16.93
C PRO A 215 -1.20 6.07 -18.15
N GLU A 216 -0.84 4.78 -18.28
CA GLU A 216 -0.16 4.22 -19.47
C GLU A 216 1.15 4.94 -19.84
N TYR A 217 1.85 5.49 -18.84
CA TYR A 217 3.09 6.22 -19.05
C TYR A 217 4.25 5.32 -19.51
N LEU A 218 4.39 4.12 -18.90
CA LEU A 218 5.44 3.17 -19.28
C LEU A 218 5.01 2.35 -20.49
N THR A 219 5.71 2.55 -21.59
CA THR A 219 5.45 1.88 -22.88
C THR A 219 6.44 0.74 -23.16
N ALA A 220 6.15 -0.11 -24.14
CA ALA A 220 6.96 -1.30 -24.44
C ALA A 220 8.38 -0.97 -24.93
N ASP A 221 8.61 0.17 -25.55
CA ASP A 221 9.95 0.62 -25.98
C ASP A 221 10.81 1.10 -24.80
N MET A 222 10.19 1.40 -23.66
CA MET A 222 10.87 1.79 -22.43
C MET A 222 11.35 0.61 -21.57
N VAL A 223 11.11 -0.64 -21.97
CA VAL A 223 11.48 -1.81 -21.19
C VAL A 223 12.18 -2.87 -22.04
N LYS A 224 13.01 -3.70 -21.40
CA LYS A 224 13.66 -4.84 -22.05
C LYS A 224 12.82 -6.11 -21.97
N GLU A 225 13.16 -7.11 -22.78
CA GLU A 225 12.60 -8.46 -22.68
C GLU A 225 12.89 -9.11 -21.32
N GLY A 226 11.91 -9.81 -20.77
CA GLY A 226 12.04 -10.53 -19.50
C GLY A 226 11.96 -9.66 -18.25
N VAL A 227 11.60 -8.38 -18.38
CA VAL A 227 11.46 -7.45 -17.24
C VAL A 227 10.38 -7.89 -16.27
N VAL A 228 10.54 -7.52 -15.00
CA VAL A 228 9.50 -7.60 -13.96
C VAL A 228 8.86 -6.23 -13.82
N ILE A 229 7.54 -6.17 -13.91
CA ILE A 229 6.77 -4.91 -13.84
C ILE A 229 5.83 -4.95 -12.63
N ILE A 230 5.98 -3.95 -11.77
CA ILE A 230 5.06 -3.67 -10.65
C ILE A 230 4.39 -2.33 -10.93
N ASP A 231 3.13 -2.38 -11.31
CA ASP A 231 2.31 -1.19 -11.52
C ASP A 231 1.51 -0.86 -10.27
N VAL A 232 1.81 0.26 -9.64
CA VAL A 232 1.13 0.78 -8.44
C VAL A 232 0.05 1.79 -8.82
N GLY A 233 0.07 2.28 -10.06
CA GLY A 233 -0.87 3.29 -10.54
C GLY A 233 -2.33 2.83 -10.44
N ILE A 234 -3.19 3.71 -9.94
CA ILE A 234 -4.66 3.51 -9.91
C ILE A 234 -5.31 4.85 -10.28
N THR A 235 -5.54 5.06 -11.55
CA THR A 235 -6.15 6.29 -12.04
C THR A 235 -7.52 6.02 -12.67
N ARG A 236 -8.53 6.80 -12.27
CA ARG A 236 -9.85 6.78 -12.90
C ARG A 236 -9.81 7.60 -14.18
N VAL A 237 -9.94 6.94 -15.30
CA VAL A 237 -10.01 7.59 -16.62
C VAL A 237 -11.48 7.60 -17.07
N PRO A 238 -12.07 8.78 -17.40
CA PRO A 238 -13.45 8.85 -17.87
C PRO A 238 -13.68 7.97 -19.10
N ASP A 239 -14.72 7.15 -19.06
CA ASP A 239 -15.16 6.33 -20.19
C ASP A 239 -16.69 6.29 -20.24
N LYS A 240 -17.25 6.97 -21.24
CA LYS A 240 -18.71 7.05 -21.43
C LYS A 240 -19.37 5.72 -21.78
N LYS A 241 -18.59 4.73 -22.24
CA LYS A 241 -19.09 3.40 -22.62
C LYS A 241 -19.14 2.46 -21.42
N HIS A 242 -18.35 2.76 -20.37
CA HIS A 242 -18.32 1.90 -19.18
C HIS A 242 -19.51 2.21 -18.25
N PRO A 243 -20.22 1.22 -17.69
CA PRO A 243 -21.42 1.44 -16.83
C PRO A 243 -21.17 2.35 -15.62
N LYS A 244 -19.93 2.43 -15.13
CA LYS A 244 -19.53 3.34 -14.03
C LYS A 244 -19.09 4.72 -14.49
N GLY A 245 -19.10 5.01 -15.80
CA GLY A 245 -18.61 6.26 -16.39
C GLY A 245 -17.08 6.42 -16.39
N TYR A 246 -16.33 5.44 -15.94
CA TYR A 246 -14.86 5.43 -15.93
C TYR A 246 -14.29 4.01 -15.94
N VAL A 247 -13.05 3.90 -16.38
CA VAL A 247 -12.20 2.71 -16.24
C VAL A 247 -11.03 3.01 -15.31
N ILE A 248 -10.49 1.98 -14.69
CA ILE A 248 -9.28 2.08 -13.87
C ILE A 248 -8.10 1.71 -14.74
N LYS A 249 -7.11 2.61 -14.84
CA LYS A 249 -5.85 2.36 -15.53
C LYS A 249 -4.66 2.50 -14.57
N GLY A 250 -3.64 1.69 -14.81
CA GLY A 250 -2.35 1.80 -14.17
C GLY A 250 -1.41 2.78 -14.89
N ASP A 251 -0.20 2.89 -14.38
CA ASP A 251 0.86 3.70 -14.97
C ASP A 251 1.54 3.01 -16.18
N VAL A 252 1.20 1.76 -16.44
CA VAL A 252 1.83 0.91 -17.48
C VAL A 252 0.84 0.67 -18.62
N ASP A 253 1.29 0.82 -19.85
CA ASP A 253 0.59 0.30 -21.03
C ASP A 253 0.63 -1.25 -20.96
N TYR A 254 -0.36 -1.81 -20.26
CA TYR A 254 -0.39 -3.22 -19.94
C TYR A 254 -0.39 -4.11 -21.18
N GLU A 255 -1.12 -3.73 -22.24
CA GLU A 255 -1.28 -4.56 -23.43
C GLU A 255 0.05 -4.77 -24.15
N GLU A 256 0.83 -3.71 -24.33
CA GLU A 256 2.08 -3.79 -25.06
C GLU A 256 3.25 -4.24 -24.15
N VAL A 257 3.32 -3.75 -22.93
CA VAL A 257 4.40 -4.10 -21.99
C VAL A 257 4.30 -5.56 -21.55
N SER A 258 3.11 -6.12 -21.42
CA SER A 258 2.91 -7.52 -21.04
C SER A 258 3.55 -8.51 -22.04
N LYS A 259 3.67 -8.14 -23.30
CA LYS A 259 4.31 -8.98 -24.34
C LYS A 259 5.81 -9.19 -24.08
N LYS A 260 6.46 -8.24 -23.39
CA LYS A 260 7.88 -8.29 -23.01
C LYS A 260 8.13 -8.75 -21.59
N ALA A 261 7.16 -8.55 -20.69
CA ALA A 261 7.33 -8.83 -19.27
C ALA A 261 7.41 -10.34 -18.98
N LYS A 262 8.33 -10.72 -18.07
CA LYS A 262 8.35 -12.05 -17.46
C LYS A 262 7.31 -12.15 -16.35
N PHE A 263 7.20 -11.09 -15.52
CA PHE A 263 6.20 -10.94 -14.46
C PHE A 263 5.58 -9.55 -14.57
N ILE A 264 4.28 -9.44 -14.35
CA ILE A 264 3.57 -8.16 -14.39
C ILE A 264 2.37 -8.16 -13.45
N THR A 265 2.14 -7.06 -12.74
CA THR A 265 0.89 -6.84 -11.98
C THR A 265 -0.19 -6.28 -12.89
N PRO A 266 -1.44 -6.78 -12.83
CA PRO A 266 -2.57 -6.17 -13.55
C PRO A 266 -3.09 -4.95 -12.78
N VAL A 267 -3.71 -4.01 -13.50
CA VAL A 267 -4.51 -2.93 -12.89
C VAL A 267 -5.89 -2.90 -13.56
N PRO A 268 -6.98 -3.11 -12.78
CA PRO A 268 -7.03 -3.44 -11.34
C PRO A 268 -6.65 -4.90 -11.03
N GLY A 269 -6.37 -5.20 -9.76
CA GLY A 269 -6.20 -6.57 -9.27
C GLY A 269 -4.76 -6.95 -8.87
N GLY A 270 -3.78 -6.07 -9.12
CA GLY A 270 -2.39 -6.23 -8.69
C GLY A 270 -2.13 -5.67 -7.28
N VAL A 271 -1.41 -4.56 -7.20
CA VAL A 271 -0.95 -3.99 -5.91
C VAL A 271 -2.09 -3.52 -5.00
N GLY A 272 -3.16 -2.92 -5.55
CA GLY A 272 -4.24 -2.34 -4.75
C GLY A 272 -4.87 -3.28 -3.72
N PRO A 273 -5.30 -4.51 -4.05
CA PRO A 273 -5.81 -5.49 -3.08
C PRO A 273 -4.81 -5.85 -1.99
N MET A 274 -3.51 -5.87 -2.29
CA MET A 274 -2.44 -6.18 -1.35
C MET A 274 -2.33 -5.13 -0.24
N THR A 275 -2.55 -3.85 -0.56
CA THR A 275 -2.52 -2.77 0.44
C THR A 275 -3.49 -3.03 1.60
N ILE A 276 -4.70 -3.53 1.29
CA ILE A 276 -5.69 -3.84 2.33
C ILE A 276 -5.24 -5.06 3.16
N ALA A 277 -4.72 -6.10 2.52
CA ALA A 277 -4.22 -7.28 3.23
C ALA A 277 -3.06 -6.93 4.17
N MET A 278 -2.16 -6.04 3.75
CA MET A 278 -1.02 -5.62 4.58
C MET A 278 -1.44 -4.69 5.72
N LEU A 279 -2.46 -3.87 5.53
CA LEU A 279 -3.05 -3.10 6.64
C LEU A 279 -3.59 -4.04 7.73
N LEU A 280 -4.30 -5.11 7.35
CA LEU A 280 -4.75 -6.12 8.31
C LEU A 280 -3.56 -6.85 8.96
N GLN A 281 -2.52 -7.18 8.19
CA GLN A 281 -1.32 -7.81 8.73
C GLN A 281 -0.62 -6.92 9.76
N ASN A 282 -0.48 -5.61 9.48
CA ASN A 282 0.07 -4.65 10.43
C ASN A 282 -0.81 -4.53 11.69
N THR A 283 -2.14 -4.56 11.54
CA THR A 283 -3.07 -4.52 12.68
C THR A 283 -2.97 -5.77 13.55
N LEU A 284 -2.84 -6.94 12.93
CA LEU A 284 -2.57 -8.19 13.66
C LEU A 284 -1.24 -8.12 14.41
N LEU A 285 -0.21 -7.60 13.76
CA LEU A 285 1.11 -7.41 14.36
C LEU A 285 1.06 -6.42 15.54
N ALA A 286 0.32 -5.32 15.41
CA ALA A 286 0.10 -4.37 16.49
C ALA A 286 -0.52 -5.05 17.72
N ARG A 287 -1.51 -5.91 17.51
CA ARG A 287 -2.16 -6.69 18.59
C ARG A 287 -1.19 -7.65 19.27
N GLN A 288 -0.20 -8.16 18.55
CA GLN A 288 0.83 -9.07 19.11
C GLN A 288 1.95 -8.33 19.85
N TRP A 289 2.18 -7.05 19.53
CA TRP A 289 3.23 -6.24 20.17
C TRP A 289 2.74 -5.49 21.43
N ASN A 290 1.44 -5.32 21.58
CA ASN A 290 0.77 -4.71 22.74
C ASN A 290 0.20 -5.80 23.67
#